data_0e3afe3ea9d868fb651f2584ff6b6dbd
#
_entry.id   0e3afe3ea9d868fb651f2584ff6b6dbd
#
_cell.length_a   1.000
_cell.length_b   1.000
_cell.length_c   1.000
_cell.angle_alpha   90.00
_cell.angle_beta   90.00
_cell.angle_gamma   90.00
#
_symmetry.space_group_name_H-M   'P 1'
#
loop_
_entity.id
_entity.type
_entity.pdbx_description
1 polymer ?
#
loop_
_entity_poly.entity_id
_entity_poly.type
_entity_poly.pdbx_seq_one_letter_code
_entity_poly.pdbx_strand_id
1 'polypeptide(L)'
;MDFRERVLELKKRKNILIAAHRGTSGGCIVNNTIAAFENALLHKADILEIDAAMSADGVFYAVHDGTEPLVLGNTVNIRKMDSAYIDTLYLRTPNLALTREHPNRLEHVFEHLRGRCLINIDRAYFYWKEILDLIKRMNMEDYIVIKSSPKPEDLALLESLAPGLAYMPILTKPADAECLKNYRINYCMAELVWTSLDSPLLACPFLEGLRKQGILLWGNALALDEWFNISAWKDDYRAIMGDPDGNWGWFADKGFDVIQTDWPMLLREYLDKKRGQH
;
A
#
# COMPACT_ATOMS: atom_id res chain seq x y z
N MET A 1 -12.02 18.07 -1.08
CA MET A 1 -12.03 17.02 -0.02
C MET A 1 -10.65 16.41 -0.03
N ASP A 2 -9.92 16.56 1.06
CA ASP A 2 -8.57 16.02 1.17
C ASP A 2 -8.56 14.48 1.35
N PHE A 3 -7.38 13.86 1.38
CA PHE A 3 -7.24 12.41 1.52
C PHE A 3 -7.90 11.88 2.81
N ARG A 4 -7.68 12.57 3.95
CA ARG A 4 -8.22 12.15 5.24
C ARG A 4 -9.75 12.19 5.27
N GLU A 5 -10.35 13.23 4.71
CA GLU A 5 -11.80 13.34 4.59
C GLU A 5 -12.38 12.22 3.72
N ARG A 6 -11.71 11.92 2.57
CA ARG A 6 -12.13 10.83 1.66
C ARG A 6 -12.09 9.46 2.32
N VAL A 7 -11.00 9.14 3.01
CA VAL A 7 -10.86 7.85 3.69
C VAL A 7 -11.89 7.69 4.82
N LEU A 8 -12.14 8.76 5.59
CA LEU A 8 -13.16 8.74 6.65
C LEU A 8 -14.57 8.57 6.09
N GLU A 9 -14.88 9.19 4.96
CA GLU A 9 -16.17 9.03 4.29
C GLU A 9 -16.37 7.60 3.76
N LEU A 10 -15.34 6.99 3.17
CA LEU A 10 -15.37 5.59 2.77
C LEU A 10 -15.56 4.67 3.98
N LYS A 11 -14.84 4.93 5.08
CA LYS A 11 -14.94 4.15 6.31
C LYS A 11 -16.33 4.18 6.93
N LYS A 12 -17.02 5.33 6.94
CA LYS A 12 -18.41 5.43 7.42
C LYS A 12 -19.34 4.46 6.69
N ARG A 13 -19.11 4.25 5.39
CA ARG A 13 -19.95 3.37 4.57
C ARG A 13 -19.58 1.89 4.70
N LYS A 14 -18.28 1.60 4.77
CA LYS A 14 -17.74 0.23 4.65
C LYS A 14 -17.23 -0.38 5.95
N ASN A 15 -17.06 0.43 7.00
CA ASN A 15 -16.47 0.09 8.30
C ASN A 15 -14.97 -0.24 8.19
N ILE A 16 -14.60 -1.31 7.49
CA ILE A 16 -13.21 -1.68 7.21
C ILE A 16 -12.95 -1.48 5.72
N LEU A 17 -11.86 -0.80 5.40
CA LEU A 17 -11.40 -0.57 4.04
C LEU A 17 -10.44 -1.69 3.60
N ILE A 18 -10.44 -1.95 2.32
CA ILE A 18 -9.58 -2.96 1.71
C ILE A 18 -8.56 -2.27 0.81
N ALA A 19 -7.28 -2.52 1.10
CA ALA A 19 -6.18 -2.11 0.23
C ALA A 19 -5.71 -3.31 -0.60
N ALA A 20 -5.68 -3.16 -1.92
CA ALA A 20 -5.16 -4.18 -2.81
C ALA A 20 -3.65 -3.99 -3.01
N HIS A 21 -2.84 -4.96 -2.58
CA HIS A 21 -1.40 -4.97 -2.71
C HIS A 21 -0.98 -5.12 -4.18
N ARG A 22 -0.37 -4.07 -4.75
CA ARG A 22 0.05 -4.01 -6.17
C ARG A 22 -1.09 -4.26 -7.16
N GLY A 23 -2.34 -3.92 -6.77
CA GLY A 23 -3.55 -4.32 -7.47
C GLY A 23 -3.92 -5.79 -7.22
N THR A 24 -4.68 -6.40 -8.12
CA THR A 24 -5.04 -7.83 -8.05
C THR A 24 -4.53 -8.52 -9.30
N SER A 25 -3.47 -9.29 -9.15
CA SER A 25 -2.83 -10.05 -10.23
C SER A 25 -3.30 -11.50 -10.26
N GLY A 26 -3.05 -12.17 -11.38
CA GLY A 26 -3.34 -13.59 -11.57
C GLY A 26 -3.49 -13.96 -13.04
N GLY A 27 -3.21 -15.20 -13.40
CA GLY A 27 -3.26 -15.64 -14.80
C GLY A 27 -2.32 -14.81 -15.69
N CYS A 28 -2.89 -14.00 -16.58
CA CYS A 28 -2.14 -13.10 -17.48
C CYS A 28 -2.02 -11.67 -16.96
N ILE A 29 -2.63 -11.32 -15.84
CA ILE A 29 -2.56 -9.98 -15.24
C ILE A 29 -1.35 -9.90 -14.31
N VAL A 30 -0.43 -8.99 -14.60
CA VAL A 30 0.78 -8.75 -13.82
C VAL A 30 0.50 -7.69 -12.76
N ASN A 31 1.04 -7.83 -11.57
CA ASN A 31 0.94 -6.83 -10.49
C ASN A 31 1.58 -5.49 -10.90
N ASN A 32 1.21 -4.42 -10.20
CA ASN A 32 1.67 -3.06 -10.50
C ASN A 32 1.37 -2.63 -11.95
N THR A 33 0.24 -3.07 -12.52
CA THR A 33 -0.23 -2.64 -13.84
C THR A 33 -1.63 -2.05 -13.77
N ILE A 34 -1.98 -1.23 -14.75
CA ILE A 34 -3.34 -0.70 -14.89
C ILE A 34 -4.35 -1.86 -14.93
N ALA A 35 -4.02 -2.97 -15.61
CA ALA A 35 -4.88 -4.16 -15.62
C ALA A 35 -5.11 -4.76 -14.22
N ALA A 36 -4.06 -4.83 -13.38
CA ALA A 36 -4.17 -5.30 -12.00
C ALA A 36 -4.97 -4.31 -11.12
N PHE A 37 -4.83 -3.00 -11.36
CA PHE A 37 -5.59 -1.98 -10.64
C PHE A 37 -7.07 -2.01 -11.01
N GLU A 38 -7.40 -2.15 -12.29
CA GLU A 38 -8.78 -2.35 -12.74
C GLU A 38 -9.40 -3.60 -12.12
N ASN A 39 -8.65 -4.71 -12.13
CA ASN A 39 -9.11 -5.95 -11.52
C ASN A 39 -9.36 -5.79 -10.02
N ALA A 40 -8.50 -5.07 -9.30
CA ALA A 40 -8.70 -4.78 -7.88
C ALA A 40 -9.95 -3.92 -7.61
N LEU A 41 -10.22 -2.93 -8.46
CA LEU A 41 -11.44 -2.12 -8.35
C LEU A 41 -12.71 -2.95 -8.62
N LEU A 42 -12.68 -3.85 -9.61
CA LEU A 42 -13.76 -4.83 -9.84
C LEU A 42 -13.96 -5.75 -8.63
N HIS A 43 -12.87 -6.09 -7.94
CA HIS A 43 -12.86 -6.86 -6.70
C HIS A 43 -13.17 -6.02 -5.45
N LYS A 44 -13.67 -4.78 -5.64
CA LYS A 44 -14.15 -3.88 -4.57
C LYS A 44 -13.07 -3.39 -3.60
N ALA A 45 -11.84 -3.30 -4.04
CA ALA A 45 -10.80 -2.61 -3.30
C ALA A 45 -11.16 -1.11 -3.13
N ASP A 46 -10.78 -0.53 -2.01
CA ASP A 46 -11.01 0.89 -1.67
C ASP A 46 -9.77 1.73 -1.92
N ILE A 47 -8.61 1.12 -1.69
CA ILE A 47 -7.29 1.69 -1.82
C ILE A 47 -6.46 0.77 -2.72
N LEU A 48 -5.68 1.35 -3.61
CA LEU A 48 -4.68 0.60 -4.38
C LEU A 48 -3.30 0.91 -3.81
N GLU A 49 -2.57 -0.12 -3.41
CA GLU A 49 -1.17 0.02 -3.07
C GLU A 49 -0.35 -0.17 -4.34
N ILE A 50 0.65 0.69 -4.54
CA ILE A 50 1.45 0.79 -5.76
C ILE A 50 2.91 1.02 -5.38
N ASP A 51 3.80 0.14 -5.82
CA ASP A 51 5.24 0.35 -5.70
C ASP A 51 5.71 1.38 -6.74
N ALA A 52 6.54 2.32 -6.31
CA ALA A 52 7.14 3.31 -7.20
C ALA A 52 8.66 3.10 -7.31
N ALA A 53 9.15 2.96 -8.53
CA ALA A 53 10.58 2.99 -8.83
C ALA A 53 10.88 4.06 -9.88
N MET A 54 12.02 4.76 -9.74
CA MET A 54 12.44 5.80 -10.66
C MET A 54 13.58 5.29 -11.55
N SER A 55 13.48 5.51 -12.85
CA SER A 55 14.55 5.23 -13.84
C SER A 55 15.75 6.13 -13.61
N ALA A 56 16.88 5.82 -14.27
CA ALA A 56 18.10 6.61 -14.20
C ALA A 56 17.93 8.05 -14.70
N ASP A 57 17.03 8.28 -15.63
CA ASP A 57 16.68 9.59 -16.22
C ASP A 57 15.47 10.24 -15.59
N GLY A 58 14.99 9.77 -14.42
CA GLY A 58 14.00 10.46 -13.58
C GLY A 58 12.54 10.18 -13.89
N VAL A 59 12.20 9.13 -14.62
CA VAL A 59 10.82 8.72 -14.91
C VAL A 59 10.36 7.66 -13.91
N PHE A 60 9.20 7.85 -13.28
CA PHE A 60 8.61 6.88 -12.36
C PHE A 60 7.80 5.80 -13.07
N TYR A 61 7.96 4.57 -12.60
CA TYR A 61 7.21 3.39 -13.02
C TYR A 61 6.54 2.71 -11.83
N ALA A 62 5.38 2.11 -12.08
CA ALA A 62 4.73 1.21 -11.12
C ALA A 62 5.43 -0.16 -11.17
N VAL A 63 6.52 -0.31 -10.43
CA VAL A 63 7.35 -1.53 -10.36
C VAL A 63 8.00 -1.62 -8.98
N HIS A 64 7.97 -2.81 -8.38
CA HIS A 64 8.77 -3.08 -7.19
C HIS A 64 10.22 -3.37 -7.62
N ASP A 65 11.11 -2.41 -7.40
CA ASP A 65 12.53 -2.59 -7.70
C ASP A 65 13.13 -3.77 -6.90
N GLY A 66 13.98 -4.54 -7.57
CA GLY A 66 14.49 -5.82 -7.08
C GLY A 66 13.70 -7.04 -7.58
N THR A 67 12.52 -6.84 -8.21
CA THR A 67 11.75 -7.92 -8.84
C THR A 67 11.99 -8.04 -10.35
N GLU A 68 12.89 -7.26 -10.92
CA GLU A 68 13.16 -7.21 -12.36
C GLU A 68 13.47 -8.58 -12.99
N PRO A 69 14.21 -9.51 -12.32
CA PRO A 69 14.42 -10.83 -12.88
C PRO A 69 13.13 -11.61 -13.12
N LEU A 70 12.14 -11.42 -12.28
CA LEU A 70 10.84 -12.08 -12.34
C LEU A 70 9.89 -11.37 -13.31
N VAL A 71 9.73 -10.04 -13.13
CA VAL A 71 8.68 -9.28 -13.83
C VAL A 71 9.15 -8.74 -15.20
N LEU A 72 10.47 -8.51 -15.40
CA LEU A 72 11.02 -7.98 -16.64
C LEU A 72 11.94 -9.00 -17.36
N GLY A 73 12.31 -10.09 -16.70
CA GLY A 73 13.34 -11.01 -17.20
C GLY A 73 14.71 -10.34 -17.35
N ASN A 74 14.98 -9.32 -16.55
CA ASN A 74 16.20 -8.52 -16.60
C ASN A 74 16.91 -8.55 -15.23
N THR A 75 18.23 -8.69 -15.21
CA THR A 75 19.01 -8.71 -13.96
C THR A 75 19.47 -7.32 -13.52
N VAL A 76 19.33 -6.31 -14.37
CA VAL A 76 19.67 -4.92 -14.03
C VAL A 76 18.51 -4.31 -13.28
N ASN A 77 18.79 -3.62 -12.17
CA ASN A 77 17.77 -2.91 -11.42
C ASN A 77 17.24 -1.73 -12.24
N ILE A 78 15.91 -1.53 -12.22
CA ILE A 78 15.20 -0.48 -12.98
C ILE A 78 15.78 0.91 -12.72
N ARG A 79 16.29 1.17 -11.53
CA ARG A 79 16.94 2.44 -11.14
C ARG A 79 18.21 2.77 -11.96
N LYS A 80 18.74 1.78 -12.67
CA LYS A 80 19.95 1.89 -13.52
C LYS A 80 19.61 1.85 -15.01
N MET A 81 18.35 1.83 -15.37
CA MET A 81 17.87 1.81 -16.75
C MET A 81 17.30 3.19 -17.12
N ASP A 82 17.52 3.62 -18.34
CA ASP A 82 16.84 4.79 -18.91
C ASP A 82 15.39 4.45 -19.29
N SER A 83 14.50 5.40 -19.17
CA SER A 83 13.07 5.24 -19.47
C SER A 83 12.83 4.75 -20.90
N ALA A 84 13.59 5.24 -21.87
CA ALA A 84 13.48 4.80 -23.26
C ALA A 84 13.74 3.30 -23.43
N TYR A 85 14.62 2.70 -22.62
CA TYR A 85 14.83 1.26 -22.62
C TYR A 85 13.71 0.52 -21.88
N ILE A 86 13.29 1.02 -20.70
CA ILE A 86 12.22 0.41 -19.90
C ILE A 86 10.93 0.30 -20.70
N ASP A 87 10.59 1.33 -21.49
CA ASP A 87 9.39 1.36 -22.33
C ASP A 87 9.40 0.29 -23.45
N THR A 88 10.54 -0.29 -23.78
CA THR A 88 10.65 -1.40 -24.75
C THR A 88 10.48 -2.78 -24.10
N LEU A 89 10.56 -2.88 -22.77
CA LEU A 89 10.49 -4.16 -22.07
C LEU A 89 9.04 -4.64 -21.99
N TYR A 90 8.87 -5.95 -22.04
CA TYR A 90 7.58 -6.59 -21.78
C TYR A 90 7.57 -7.23 -20.39
N LEU A 91 6.43 -7.13 -19.72
CA LEU A 91 6.21 -7.75 -18.42
C LEU A 91 6.04 -9.27 -18.56
N ARG A 92 6.35 -9.99 -17.48
CA ARG A 92 6.17 -11.43 -17.34
C ARG A 92 5.13 -11.73 -16.25
N THR A 93 4.31 -12.72 -16.52
CA THR A 93 3.38 -13.27 -15.52
C THR A 93 4.17 -13.94 -14.37
N PRO A 94 3.52 -14.25 -13.23
CA PRO A 94 4.13 -15.05 -12.17
C PRO A 94 4.69 -16.40 -12.65
N ASN A 95 4.12 -16.97 -13.72
CA ASN A 95 4.62 -18.21 -14.36
C ASN A 95 5.69 -17.95 -15.44
N LEU A 96 6.26 -16.74 -15.44
CA LEU A 96 7.33 -16.30 -16.35
C LEU A 96 6.95 -16.26 -17.85
N ALA A 97 5.66 -16.36 -18.18
CA ALA A 97 5.19 -16.19 -19.55
C ALA A 97 5.27 -14.71 -19.95
N LEU A 98 5.80 -14.44 -21.14
CA LEU A 98 5.90 -13.08 -21.67
C LEU A 98 4.49 -12.58 -22.03
N THR A 99 4.17 -11.37 -21.58
CA THR A 99 2.91 -10.68 -21.94
C THR A 99 3.14 -9.73 -23.11
N ARG A 100 2.10 -8.96 -23.46
CA ARG A 100 2.18 -7.80 -24.38
C ARG A 100 2.11 -6.46 -23.62
N GLU A 101 2.16 -6.52 -22.29
CA GLU A 101 2.12 -5.37 -21.41
C GLU A 101 3.54 -4.82 -21.17
N HIS A 102 3.66 -3.49 -21.12
CA HIS A 102 4.88 -2.79 -20.75
C HIS A 102 4.80 -2.31 -19.30
N PRO A 103 5.94 -2.02 -18.64
CA PRO A 103 5.93 -1.33 -17.36
C PRO A 103 5.14 -0.03 -17.45
N ASN A 104 4.22 0.21 -16.53
CA ASN A 104 3.38 1.39 -16.58
C ASN A 104 4.10 2.59 -15.95
N ARG A 105 4.23 3.69 -16.67
CA ARG A 105 4.67 4.95 -16.10
C ARG A 105 3.67 5.42 -15.07
N LEU A 106 4.15 5.88 -13.92
CA LEU A 106 3.30 6.26 -12.79
C LEU A 106 2.37 7.46 -13.14
N GLU A 107 2.81 8.34 -14.02
CA GLU A 107 1.97 9.43 -14.55
C GLU A 107 0.71 8.88 -15.23
N HIS A 108 0.84 7.89 -16.10
CA HIS A 108 -0.31 7.25 -16.76
C HIS A 108 -1.21 6.52 -15.77
N VAL A 109 -0.62 5.89 -14.74
CA VAL A 109 -1.39 5.25 -13.66
C VAL A 109 -2.21 6.31 -12.91
N PHE A 110 -1.62 7.44 -12.55
CA PHE A 110 -2.33 8.53 -11.86
C PHE A 110 -3.44 9.15 -12.70
N GLU A 111 -3.20 9.38 -14.00
CA GLU A 111 -4.24 9.86 -14.92
C GLU A 111 -5.42 8.88 -14.97
N HIS A 112 -5.12 7.59 -15.07
CA HIS A 112 -6.12 6.53 -15.18
C HIS A 112 -6.96 6.36 -13.91
N LEU A 113 -6.35 6.49 -12.73
CA LEU A 113 -6.98 6.25 -11.43
C LEU A 113 -7.58 7.49 -10.76
N ARG A 114 -7.32 8.68 -11.28
CA ARG A 114 -7.77 9.95 -10.70
C ARG A 114 -9.27 9.96 -10.42
N GLY A 115 -9.64 10.22 -9.18
CA GLY A 115 -11.03 10.32 -8.75
C GLY A 115 -11.78 8.98 -8.61
N ARG A 116 -11.12 7.86 -8.88
CA ARG A 116 -11.74 6.53 -8.88
C ARG A 116 -11.50 5.74 -7.59
N CYS A 117 -10.34 5.96 -6.96
CA CYS A 117 -9.94 5.28 -5.72
C CYS A 117 -8.94 6.14 -4.94
N LEU A 118 -8.60 5.69 -3.74
CA LEU A 118 -7.44 6.17 -3.00
C LEU A 118 -6.21 5.32 -3.36
N ILE A 119 -5.03 5.91 -3.22
CA ILE A 119 -3.76 5.29 -3.60
C ILE A 119 -2.79 5.39 -2.43
N ASN A 120 -2.16 4.26 -2.08
CA ASN A 120 -0.99 4.21 -1.23
C ASN A 120 0.25 4.02 -2.10
N ILE A 121 1.21 4.93 -2.05
CA ILE A 121 2.48 4.80 -2.76
C ILE A 121 3.53 4.25 -1.81
N ASP A 122 4.08 3.08 -2.14
CA ASP A 122 5.22 2.46 -1.48
C ASP A 122 6.52 2.70 -2.26
N ARG A 123 7.66 2.50 -1.59
CA ARG A 123 9.04 2.57 -2.12
C ARG A 123 9.45 3.92 -2.69
N ALA A 124 8.57 4.94 -2.67
CA ALA A 124 8.88 6.29 -3.14
C ALA A 124 9.86 7.04 -2.22
N TYR A 125 10.07 6.57 -1.00
CA TYR A 125 10.94 7.19 0.01
C TYR A 125 12.43 7.25 -0.39
N PHE A 126 12.83 6.60 -1.47
CA PHE A 126 14.16 6.79 -2.05
C PHE A 126 14.28 8.07 -2.89
N TYR A 127 13.15 8.72 -3.24
CA TYR A 127 13.04 9.80 -4.22
C TYR A 127 12.03 10.86 -3.77
N TRP A 128 12.16 11.29 -2.50
CA TRP A 128 11.16 12.20 -1.88
C TRP A 128 10.85 13.43 -2.71
N LYS A 129 11.87 14.15 -3.19
CA LYS A 129 11.65 15.38 -3.95
C LYS A 129 10.91 15.12 -5.25
N GLU A 130 11.38 14.15 -5.99
CA GLU A 130 10.87 13.81 -7.32
C GLU A 130 9.44 13.27 -7.25
N ILE A 131 9.12 12.40 -6.27
CA ILE A 131 7.77 11.87 -6.12
C ILE A 131 6.79 12.93 -5.62
N LEU A 132 7.21 13.82 -4.71
CA LEU A 132 6.38 14.92 -4.23
C LEU A 132 6.08 15.91 -5.36
N ASP A 133 7.06 16.21 -6.21
CA ASP A 133 6.87 17.05 -7.39
C ASP A 133 5.92 16.39 -8.41
N LEU A 134 6.04 15.09 -8.62
CA LEU A 134 5.13 14.34 -9.48
C LEU A 134 3.69 14.39 -8.97
N ILE A 135 3.46 14.07 -7.69
CA ILE A 135 2.13 14.08 -7.06
C ILE A 135 1.48 15.45 -7.19
N LYS A 136 2.24 16.52 -6.88
CA LYS A 136 1.78 17.91 -6.98
C LYS A 136 1.48 18.31 -8.42
N ARG A 137 2.39 18.04 -9.37
CA ARG A 137 2.21 18.35 -10.79
C ARG A 137 0.99 17.67 -11.38
N MET A 138 0.69 16.47 -10.90
CA MET A 138 -0.48 15.68 -11.32
C MET A 138 -1.76 16.03 -10.56
N ASN A 139 -1.74 16.95 -9.56
CA ASN A 139 -2.85 17.28 -8.67
C ASN A 139 -3.47 16.03 -8.04
N MET A 140 -2.63 15.18 -7.46
CA MET A 140 -3.04 13.90 -6.86
C MET A 140 -2.98 13.90 -5.33
N GLU A 141 -2.67 15.02 -4.68
CA GLU A 141 -2.48 15.14 -3.23
C GLU A 141 -3.71 14.67 -2.44
N ASP A 142 -4.90 14.94 -2.98
CA ASP A 142 -6.18 14.56 -2.34
C ASP A 142 -6.50 13.06 -2.43
N TYR A 143 -5.73 12.30 -3.19
CA TYR A 143 -5.99 10.88 -3.45
C TYR A 143 -4.88 9.96 -2.97
N ILE A 144 -3.72 10.51 -2.63
CA ILE A 144 -2.51 9.74 -2.32
C ILE A 144 -2.14 9.85 -0.85
N VAL A 145 -1.82 8.70 -0.24
CA VAL A 145 -1.03 8.59 0.97
C VAL A 145 0.32 7.99 0.64
N ILE A 146 1.40 8.59 1.12
CA ILE A 146 2.76 8.07 0.98
C ILE A 146 3.22 7.43 2.27
N LYS A 147 4.10 6.43 2.20
CA LYS A 147 4.59 5.72 3.37
C LYS A 147 6.12 5.57 3.38
N SER A 148 6.66 5.48 4.59
CA SER A 148 8.05 5.11 4.85
C SER A 148 8.23 4.69 6.30
N SER A 149 9.39 4.14 6.65
CA SER A 149 9.85 4.14 8.04
C SER A 149 10.00 5.59 8.52
N PRO A 150 9.60 5.92 9.77
CA PRO A 150 9.60 7.31 10.25
C PRO A 150 10.99 7.78 10.67
N LYS A 151 11.89 7.91 9.70
CA LYS A 151 13.24 8.42 9.93
C LYS A 151 13.24 9.95 10.08
N PRO A 152 14.00 10.52 11.02
CA PRO A 152 14.04 11.96 11.24
C PRO A 152 14.32 12.78 9.96
N GLU A 153 15.24 12.32 9.12
CA GLU A 153 15.58 12.97 7.85
C GLU A 153 14.42 13.01 6.86
N ASP A 154 13.66 11.90 6.74
CA ASP A 154 12.50 11.81 5.88
C ASP A 154 11.35 12.68 6.39
N LEU A 155 11.11 12.67 7.71
CA LEU A 155 10.06 13.47 8.35
C LEU A 155 10.33 14.97 8.23
N ALA A 156 11.58 15.40 8.41
CA ALA A 156 11.99 16.79 8.22
C ALA A 156 11.80 17.25 6.77
N LEU A 157 12.10 16.37 5.81
CA LEU A 157 11.90 16.65 4.39
C LEU A 157 10.42 16.78 4.04
N LEU A 158 9.57 15.87 4.54
CA LEU A 158 8.11 15.94 4.37
C LEU A 158 7.53 17.22 4.98
N GLU A 159 7.92 17.56 6.21
CA GLU A 159 7.48 18.79 6.87
C GLU A 159 7.84 20.03 6.04
N SER A 160 9.03 20.04 5.42
CA SER A 160 9.50 21.15 4.62
C SER A 160 8.81 21.28 3.26
N LEU A 161 8.60 20.14 2.55
CA LEU A 161 8.18 20.15 1.15
C LEU A 161 6.68 19.92 0.94
N ALA A 162 6.05 19.08 1.79
CA ALA A 162 4.67 18.68 1.62
C ALA A 162 3.97 18.36 2.95
N PRO A 163 3.91 19.32 3.92
CA PRO A 163 3.35 19.04 5.25
C PRO A 163 1.87 18.64 5.22
N GLY A 164 1.14 19.02 4.17
CA GLY A 164 -0.28 18.72 3.99
C GLY A 164 -0.56 17.37 3.32
N LEU A 165 0.43 16.75 2.67
CA LEU A 165 0.24 15.46 2.02
C LEU A 165 0.02 14.37 3.06
N ALA A 166 -0.95 13.49 2.82
CA ALA A 166 -1.24 12.39 3.73
C ALA A 166 -0.03 11.44 3.83
N TYR A 167 0.34 11.16 5.07
CA TYR A 167 1.50 10.32 5.40
C TYR A 167 1.09 9.16 6.30
N MET A 168 1.64 7.98 6.01
CA MET A 168 1.46 6.75 6.76
C MET A 168 2.84 6.17 7.14
N PRO A 169 3.31 6.32 8.38
CA PRO A 169 4.53 5.67 8.83
C PRO A 169 4.33 4.15 8.92
N ILE A 170 5.39 3.41 8.62
CA ILE A 170 5.52 1.98 8.89
C ILE A 170 6.08 1.86 10.30
N LEU A 171 5.25 1.41 11.26
CA LEU A 171 5.63 1.27 12.65
C LEU A 171 6.01 -0.18 12.96
N THR A 172 7.22 -0.38 13.48
CA THR A 172 7.74 -1.68 13.91
C THR A 172 7.85 -1.78 15.44
N LYS A 173 7.78 -0.65 16.13
CA LYS A 173 7.80 -0.51 17.59
C LYS A 173 7.08 0.77 18.02
N PRO A 174 6.56 0.85 19.27
CA PRO A 174 5.86 2.05 19.74
C PRO A 174 6.68 3.35 19.68
N ALA A 175 8.00 3.27 19.86
CA ALA A 175 8.90 4.42 19.78
C ALA A 175 8.89 5.10 18.40
N ASP A 176 8.53 4.36 17.33
CA ASP A 176 8.41 4.91 15.99
C ASP A 176 7.30 5.97 15.90
N ALA A 177 6.18 5.78 16.65
CA ALA A 177 5.10 6.75 16.72
C ALA A 177 5.46 7.99 17.56
N GLU A 178 6.34 7.84 18.56
CA GLU A 178 6.74 8.97 19.41
C GLU A 178 7.56 10.01 18.64
N CYS A 179 8.41 9.59 17.70
CA CYS A 179 9.23 10.53 16.93
C CYS A 179 8.38 11.45 16.04
N LEU A 180 7.20 11.01 15.59
CA LEU A 180 6.28 11.78 14.75
C LEU A 180 5.73 13.04 15.44
N LYS A 181 5.67 13.05 16.78
CA LYS A 181 5.16 14.19 17.57
C LYS A 181 6.00 15.46 17.41
N ASN A 182 7.23 15.32 16.94
CA ASN A 182 8.15 16.43 16.75
C ASN A 182 8.01 17.12 15.39
N TYR A 183 7.11 16.63 14.51
CA TYR A 183 6.97 17.11 13.15
C TYR A 183 5.53 17.53 12.84
N ARG A 184 5.36 18.60 12.07
CA ARG A 184 4.07 19.10 11.59
C ARG A 184 3.76 18.52 10.20
N ILE A 185 3.38 17.26 10.17
CA ILE A 185 3.03 16.52 8.96
C ILE A 185 1.60 15.97 9.06
N ASN A 186 0.96 15.71 7.94
CA ASN A 186 -0.39 15.14 7.91
C ASN A 186 -0.35 13.62 8.18
N TYR A 187 0.00 13.24 9.40
CA TYR A 187 -0.04 11.88 9.89
C TYR A 187 -1.49 11.43 10.12
N CYS A 188 -2.04 10.63 9.23
CA CYS A 188 -3.46 10.23 9.27
C CYS A 188 -3.69 8.72 9.39
N MET A 189 -2.69 7.91 9.08
CA MET A 189 -2.74 6.44 9.14
C MET A 189 -1.43 5.90 9.71
N ALA A 190 -1.45 4.66 10.21
CA ALA A 190 -0.25 3.94 10.63
C ALA A 190 -0.29 2.51 10.11
N GLU A 191 0.69 2.13 9.30
CA GLU A 191 0.93 0.75 8.95
C GLU A 191 1.68 0.07 10.09
N LEU A 192 1.05 -0.95 10.70
CA LEU A 192 1.66 -1.70 11.78
C LEU A 192 2.28 -2.99 11.22
N VAL A 193 3.55 -3.21 11.54
CA VAL A 193 4.30 -4.41 11.14
C VAL A 193 4.82 -5.12 12.38
N TRP A 194 4.42 -6.38 12.56
CA TRP A 194 4.80 -7.19 13.74
C TRP A 194 5.01 -8.65 13.35
N THR A 195 5.94 -9.29 13.99
CA THR A 195 6.30 -10.71 13.73
C THR A 195 5.83 -11.67 14.81
N SER A 196 5.32 -11.15 15.95
CA SER A 196 4.78 -11.92 17.07
C SER A 196 3.48 -11.30 17.58
N LEU A 197 2.52 -12.11 18.04
CA LEU A 197 1.29 -11.64 18.67
C LEU A 197 1.51 -10.96 20.02
N ASP A 198 2.68 -11.13 20.64
CA ASP A 198 3.10 -10.44 21.86
C ASP A 198 3.74 -9.07 21.57
N SER A 199 3.72 -8.61 20.32
CA SER A 199 4.29 -7.31 19.94
C SER A 199 3.67 -6.17 20.76
N PRO A 200 4.46 -5.24 21.31
CA PRO A 200 3.96 -4.05 21.99
C PRO A 200 3.08 -3.15 21.10
N LEU A 201 3.20 -3.25 19.77
CA LEU A 201 2.32 -2.56 18.81
C LEU A 201 0.86 -3.02 18.92
N LEU A 202 0.61 -4.25 19.37
CA LEU A 202 -0.72 -4.83 19.52
C LEU A 202 -1.33 -4.62 20.90
N ALA A 203 -0.61 -3.96 21.80
CA ALA A 203 -1.09 -3.66 23.15
C ALA A 203 -2.28 -2.67 23.08
N CYS A 204 -3.38 -2.97 23.78
CA CYS A 204 -4.58 -2.13 23.79
C CYS A 204 -4.28 -0.65 24.06
N PRO A 205 -3.45 -0.26 25.05
CA PRO A 205 -3.14 1.15 25.31
C PRO A 205 -2.49 1.85 24.12
N PHE A 206 -1.64 1.15 23.35
CA PHE A 206 -0.99 1.71 22.18
C PHE A 206 -1.99 1.94 21.03
N LEU A 207 -2.77 0.92 20.69
CA LEU A 207 -3.80 1.00 19.63
C LEU A 207 -4.85 2.06 19.94
N GLU A 208 -5.32 2.12 21.20
CA GLU A 208 -6.26 3.15 21.64
C GLU A 208 -5.65 4.55 21.60
N GLY A 209 -4.36 4.66 21.94
CA GLY A 209 -3.62 5.91 21.85
C GLY A 209 -3.59 6.49 20.44
N LEU A 210 -3.35 5.65 19.41
CA LEU A 210 -3.42 6.03 18.00
C LEU A 210 -4.84 6.44 17.60
N ARG A 211 -5.87 5.64 17.96
CA ARG A 211 -7.27 5.96 17.65
C ARG A 211 -7.75 7.26 18.28
N LYS A 212 -7.36 7.56 19.52
CA LYS A 212 -7.69 8.83 20.20
C LYS A 212 -7.10 10.05 19.48
N GLN A 213 -6.00 9.88 18.77
CA GLN A 213 -5.40 10.89 17.90
C GLN A 213 -6.07 10.94 16.51
N GLY A 214 -7.04 10.08 16.24
CA GLY A 214 -7.71 9.97 14.93
C GLY A 214 -6.84 9.32 13.86
N ILE A 215 -5.84 8.51 14.26
CA ILE A 215 -4.97 7.77 13.36
C ILE A 215 -5.64 6.44 13.00
N LEU A 216 -5.76 6.17 11.72
CA LEU A 216 -6.32 4.91 11.22
C LEU A 216 -5.27 3.79 11.26
N LEU A 217 -5.68 2.61 11.68
CA LEU A 217 -4.81 1.45 11.80
C LEU A 217 -4.83 0.64 10.49
N TRP A 218 -3.65 0.43 9.92
CA TRP A 218 -3.47 -0.38 8.73
C TRP A 218 -2.72 -1.66 9.09
N GLY A 219 -3.26 -2.80 8.69
CA GLY A 219 -2.64 -4.12 8.86
C GLY A 219 -2.50 -4.85 7.53
N ASN A 220 -1.51 -5.71 7.45
CA ASN A 220 -1.17 -6.46 6.25
C ASN A 220 -1.54 -7.94 6.42
N ALA A 221 -2.52 -8.41 5.66
CA ALA A 221 -2.89 -9.82 5.59
C ALA A 221 -2.12 -10.57 4.48
N LEU A 222 -0.90 -10.10 4.15
CA LEU A 222 -0.12 -10.64 3.04
C LEU A 222 0.60 -11.93 3.42
N ALA A 223 0.52 -12.92 2.56
CA ALA A 223 1.35 -14.13 2.59
C ALA A 223 2.56 -13.91 1.68
N LEU A 224 3.66 -13.39 2.25
CA LEU A 224 4.84 -12.99 1.47
C LEU A 224 5.72 -14.19 1.09
N ASP A 225 6.24 -14.92 2.08
CA ASP A 225 7.00 -16.15 1.91
C ASP A 225 7.00 -16.99 3.20
N GLU A 226 7.68 -18.13 3.21
CA GLU A 226 7.74 -19.05 4.36
C GLU A 226 8.67 -18.58 5.49
N TRP A 227 9.50 -17.55 5.25
CA TRP A 227 10.52 -17.08 6.20
C TRP A 227 10.20 -15.71 6.77
N PHE A 228 9.46 -14.90 6.02
CA PHE A 228 9.22 -13.50 6.33
C PHE A 228 7.73 -13.22 6.51
N ASN A 229 7.34 -12.81 7.70
CA ASN A 229 5.98 -12.36 7.99
C ASN A 229 5.98 -10.96 8.59
N ILE A 230 4.92 -10.23 8.35
CA ILE A 230 4.71 -8.85 8.79
C ILE A 230 3.47 -8.69 9.67
N SER A 231 2.81 -9.80 10.02
CA SER A 231 1.55 -9.85 10.78
C SER A 231 1.42 -11.05 11.71
N ALA A 232 2.54 -11.63 12.16
CA ALA A 232 2.57 -12.86 12.97
C ALA A 232 1.74 -13.99 12.35
N TRP A 233 1.88 -14.15 11.04
CA TRP A 233 1.18 -15.18 10.24
C TRP A 233 -0.35 -15.04 10.24
N LYS A 234 -0.89 -13.84 10.47
CA LYS A 234 -2.28 -13.50 10.20
C LYS A 234 -2.39 -13.07 8.73
N ASP A 235 -2.66 -14.01 7.83
CA ASP A 235 -2.47 -13.79 6.40
C ASP A 235 -3.59 -14.38 5.53
N ASP A 236 -3.57 -13.98 4.24
CA ASP A 236 -4.51 -14.41 3.21
C ASP A 236 -4.47 -15.92 2.99
N TYR A 237 -3.27 -16.54 3.02
CA TYR A 237 -3.14 -17.96 2.76
C TYR A 237 -3.92 -18.77 3.81
N ARG A 238 -3.72 -18.47 5.09
CA ARG A 238 -4.42 -19.17 6.19
C ARG A 238 -5.91 -18.88 6.20
N ALA A 239 -6.29 -17.65 5.87
CA ALA A 239 -7.70 -17.27 5.76
C ALA A 239 -8.41 -18.07 4.66
N ILE A 240 -7.81 -18.18 3.48
CA ILE A 240 -8.38 -18.89 2.31
C ILE A 240 -8.38 -20.40 2.53
N MET A 241 -7.36 -20.92 3.19
CA MET A 241 -7.22 -22.37 3.45
C MET A 241 -8.11 -22.90 4.60
N GLY A 242 -8.99 -22.07 5.17
CA GLY A 242 -10.08 -22.53 6.03
C GLY A 242 -10.22 -21.85 7.38
N ASP A 243 -9.39 -20.85 7.70
CA ASP A 243 -9.49 -20.07 8.95
C ASP A 243 -9.61 -18.56 8.70
N PRO A 244 -10.68 -18.09 8.04
CA PRO A 244 -10.86 -16.66 7.80
C PRO A 244 -11.10 -15.88 9.10
N ASP A 245 -11.73 -16.48 10.12
CA ASP A 245 -11.99 -15.83 11.41
C ASP A 245 -10.71 -15.60 12.20
N GLY A 246 -9.82 -16.58 12.26
CA GLY A 246 -8.55 -16.47 12.95
C GLY A 246 -7.51 -15.59 12.23
N ASN A 247 -7.78 -15.19 10.98
CA ASN A 247 -6.88 -14.38 10.16
C ASN A 247 -7.54 -13.05 9.81
N TRP A 248 -8.36 -12.94 8.77
CA TRP A 248 -9.04 -11.70 8.42
C TRP A 248 -9.95 -11.17 9.54
N GLY A 249 -10.68 -12.08 10.22
CA GLY A 249 -11.51 -11.76 11.36
C GLY A 249 -10.71 -11.20 12.53
N TRP A 250 -9.51 -11.71 12.74
CA TRP A 250 -8.61 -11.21 13.77
C TRP A 250 -8.29 -9.72 13.61
N PHE A 251 -7.99 -9.26 12.38
CA PHE A 251 -7.79 -7.81 12.11
C PHE A 251 -9.05 -7.01 12.43
N ALA A 252 -10.21 -7.50 11.99
CA ALA A 252 -11.49 -6.84 12.24
C ALA A 252 -11.78 -6.72 13.75
N ASP A 253 -11.58 -7.80 14.50
CA ASP A 253 -11.83 -7.86 15.95
C ASP A 253 -10.83 -7.02 16.76
N LYS A 254 -9.60 -6.87 16.25
CA LYS A 254 -8.60 -5.94 16.81
C LYS A 254 -8.89 -4.48 16.45
N GLY A 255 -9.86 -4.23 15.56
CA GLY A 255 -10.29 -2.90 15.15
C GLY A 255 -9.31 -2.21 14.19
N PHE A 256 -8.70 -2.96 13.27
CA PHE A 256 -8.00 -2.37 12.15
C PHE A 256 -9.00 -1.68 11.21
N ASP A 257 -8.61 -0.52 10.71
CA ASP A 257 -9.43 0.31 9.83
C ASP A 257 -9.23 -0.04 8.37
N VAL A 258 -8.01 -0.49 8.02
CA VAL A 258 -7.62 -0.93 6.67
C VAL A 258 -6.93 -2.28 6.76
N ILE A 259 -7.29 -3.19 5.88
CA ILE A 259 -6.60 -4.47 5.70
C ILE A 259 -6.04 -4.53 4.28
N GLN A 260 -4.73 -4.66 4.17
CA GLN A 260 -4.06 -4.89 2.88
C GLN A 260 -4.03 -6.40 2.58
N THR A 261 -4.39 -6.75 1.35
CA THR A 261 -4.57 -8.13 0.91
C THR A 261 -4.25 -8.29 -0.58
N ASP A 262 -3.87 -9.51 -0.99
CA ASP A 262 -3.80 -9.89 -2.41
C ASP A 262 -5.18 -10.34 -2.95
N TRP A 263 -6.19 -10.52 -2.07
CA TRP A 263 -7.50 -11.11 -2.38
C TRP A 263 -8.67 -10.21 -1.97
N PRO A 264 -8.79 -9.00 -2.53
CA PRO A 264 -9.77 -8.01 -2.07
C PRO A 264 -11.21 -8.49 -2.17
N MET A 265 -11.58 -9.26 -3.20
CA MET A 265 -12.94 -9.79 -3.35
C MET A 265 -13.29 -10.78 -2.22
N LEU A 266 -12.40 -11.73 -1.95
CA LEU A 266 -12.64 -12.75 -0.93
C LEU A 266 -12.71 -12.11 0.48
N LEU A 267 -11.82 -11.18 0.77
CA LEU A 267 -11.85 -10.42 2.01
C LEU A 267 -13.13 -9.59 2.14
N ARG A 268 -13.59 -8.93 1.05
CA ARG A 268 -14.84 -8.15 1.06
C ARG A 268 -16.04 -9.03 1.34
N GLU A 269 -16.15 -10.18 0.68
CA GLU A 269 -17.24 -11.14 0.91
C GLU A 269 -17.25 -11.65 2.35
N TYR A 270 -16.07 -11.91 2.93
CA TYR A 270 -15.95 -12.31 4.32
C TYR A 270 -16.42 -11.21 5.27
N LEU A 271 -15.94 -9.96 5.09
CA LEU A 271 -16.30 -8.84 5.94
C LEU A 271 -17.80 -8.49 5.86
N ASP A 272 -18.39 -8.56 4.66
CA ASP A 272 -19.82 -8.30 4.46
C ASP A 272 -20.69 -9.38 5.16
N LYS A 273 -20.28 -10.65 5.11
CA LYS A 273 -20.94 -11.75 5.86
C LYS A 273 -20.82 -11.55 7.37
N LYS A 274 -19.62 -11.24 7.86
CA LYS A 274 -19.38 -10.99 9.30
C LYS A 274 -20.22 -9.82 9.81
N ARG A 275 -20.37 -8.76 9.02
CA ARG A 275 -21.21 -7.59 9.36
C ARG A 275 -22.71 -7.91 9.38
N GLY A 276 -23.19 -8.80 8.52
CA GLY A 276 -24.59 -9.22 8.44
C GLY A 276 -25.02 -10.17 9.57
N GLN A 277 -24.05 -10.68 10.37
CA GLN A 277 -24.30 -11.55 11.54
C GLN A 277 -24.46 -10.76 12.85
N HIS A 278 -24.26 -9.44 12.83
CA HIS A 278 -24.43 -8.52 13.95
C HIS A 278 -25.58 -7.55 13.64
#